data_69acc7a250eb392b3b30f019b5a90711
#
_entry.id   69acc7a250eb392b3b30f019b5a90711
#
_cell.length_a   1.000
_cell.length_b   1.000
_cell.length_c   1.000
_cell.angle_alpha   90.00
_cell.angle_beta   90.00
_cell.angle_gamma   90.00
#
_symmetry.space_group_name_H-M   'P 1'
#
loop_
_entity.id
_entity.type
_entity.pdbx_description
1 polymer ?
#
loop_
_entity_poly.entity_id
_entity_poly.type
_entity_poly.pdbx_seq_one_letter_code
_entity_poly.pdbx_strand_id
1 'polypeptide(L)'
;MKKVTLQEVKPYQAPKHFNMVALRLHGKEETGAQRFWMGMSHFLPQGGAEYDASPLEKIYFVLEGEVTIQPGPGKEEITLGPWDSIYIGPNEGRAIINKTNRPATMLVVINYPD
;
A
#
# COMPACT_ATOMS: atom_id res chain seq x y z
N MET A 1 -23.13 1.70 -8.69
CA MET A 1 -22.26 0.56 -8.34
C MET A 1 -21.38 0.21 -9.52
N LYS A 2 -20.12 -0.10 -9.26
CA LYS A 2 -19.22 -0.48 -10.35
C LYS A 2 -18.28 -1.60 -9.90
N LYS A 3 -18.28 -2.69 -10.63
CA LYS A 3 -17.36 -3.81 -10.42
C LYS A 3 -16.08 -3.57 -11.22
N VAL A 4 -14.95 -3.82 -10.60
CA VAL A 4 -13.64 -3.80 -11.26
C VAL A 4 -13.05 -5.20 -11.14
N THR A 5 -12.64 -5.78 -12.28
CA THR A 5 -11.91 -7.05 -12.28
C THR A 5 -10.42 -6.76 -12.28
N LEU A 6 -9.64 -7.64 -11.66
CA LEU A 6 -8.20 -7.43 -11.59
C LEU A 6 -7.55 -7.37 -12.98
N GLN A 7 -8.06 -8.17 -13.94
CA GLN A 7 -7.48 -8.20 -15.28
C GLN A 7 -7.60 -6.88 -16.04
N GLU A 8 -8.60 -6.05 -15.71
CA GLU A 8 -8.76 -4.76 -16.41
C GLU A 8 -7.93 -3.64 -15.82
N VAL A 9 -7.33 -3.84 -14.65
CA VAL A 9 -6.55 -2.81 -13.97
C VAL A 9 -5.14 -2.77 -14.55
N LYS A 10 -4.71 -1.57 -14.94
CA LYS A 10 -3.36 -1.37 -15.48
C LYS A 10 -2.42 -0.88 -14.37
N PRO A 11 -1.18 -1.40 -14.33
CA PRO A 11 -0.20 -0.88 -13.38
C PRO A 11 0.07 0.61 -13.60
N TYR A 12 0.41 1.29 -12.52
CA TYR A 12 0.88 2.68 -12.56
C TYR A 12 2.18 2.82 -11.78
N GLN A 13 2.88 3.93 -12.01
CA GLN A 13 4.14 4.22 -11.31
C GLN A 13 3.83 4.91 -9.99
N ALA A 14 4.04 4.21 -8.88
CA ALA A 14 3.89 4.78 -7.55
C ALA A 14 5.19 5.50 -7.17
N PRO A 15 5.16 6.81 -6.83
CA PRO A 15 6.38 7.52 -6.46
C PRO A 15 7.07 6.89 -5.27
N LYS A 16 8.41 6.86 -5.31
CA LYS A 16 9.25 6.35 -4.22
C LYS A 16 9.05 4.87 -3.89
N HIS A 17 8.41 4.13 -4.79
CA HIS A 17 8.26 2.67 -4.66
C HIS A 17 9.25 1.98 -5.60
N PHE A 18 9.67 0.77 -5.24
CA PHE A 18 10.67 0.01 -6.00
C PHE A 18 10.39 -1.48 -5.93
N ASN A 19 10.75 -2.20 -6.99
CA ASN A 19 10.60 -3.66 -7.13
C ASN A 19 9.20 -4.12 -6.74
N MET A 20 8.19 -3.49 -7.35
CA MET A 20 6.81 -3.77 -7.04
C MET A 20 5.91 -3.38 -8.21
N VAL A 21 4.68 -3.85 -8.16
CA VAL A 21 3.62 -3.48 -9.10
C VAL A 21 2.52 -2.81 -8.32
N ALA A 22 2.16 -1.59 -8.70
CA ALA A 22 1.09 -0.83 -8.06
C ALA A 22 -0.14 -0.80 -8.97
N LEU A 23 -1.29 -1.12 -8.38
CA LEU A 23 -2.59 -1.14 -9.07
C LEU A 23 -3.56 -0.24 -8.29
N ARG A 24 -4.32 0.60 -9.00
CA ARG A 24 -5.42 1.33 -8.36
C ARG A 24 -6.72 0.70 -8.79
N LEU A 25 -7.42 0.08 -7.83
CA LEU A 25 -8.66 -0.65 -8.10
C LEU A 25 -9.85 0.29 -8.18
N HIS A 26 -9.95 1.22 -7.25
CA HIS A 26 -11.02 2.21 -7.16
C HIS A 26 -10.43 3.57 -6.81
N GLY A 27 -10.93 4.60 -7.44
CA GLY A 27 -10.51 5.97 -7.21
C GLY A 27 -11.32 6.91 -8.08
N LYS A 28 -10.98 8.19 -8.09
CA LYS A 28 -11.73 9.20 -8.86
C LYS A 28 -11.79 8.86 -10.34
N GLU A 29 -10.67 8.44 -10.92
CA GLU A 29 -10.61 8.12 -12.34
C GLU A 29 -11.19 6.75 -12.66
N GLU A 30 -10.96 5.77 -11.79
CA GLU A 30 -11.34 4.39 -12.04
C GLU A 30 -12.85 4.17 -11.88
N THR A 31 -13.43 4.66 -10.82
CA THR A 31 -14.83 4.38 -10.47
C THR A 31 -15.62 5.60 -9.99
N GLY A 32 -15.02 6.78 -9.97
CA GLY A 32 -15.69 7.98 -9.46
C GLY A 32 -15.76 8.07 -7.94
N ALA A 33 -14.97 7.27 -7.24
CA ALA A 33 -14.92 7.35 -5.79
C ALA A 33 -14.43 8.74 -5.36
N GLN A 34 -15.08 9.34 -4.37
CA GLN A 34 -14.86 10.75 -4.03
C GLN A 34 -14.03 10.97 -2.77
N ARG A 35 -14.13 10.06 -1.80
CA ARG A 35 -13.52 10.27 -0.48
C ARG A 35 -12.24 9.50 -0.27
N PHE A 36 -12.04 8.42 -0.99
CA PHE A 36 -10.91 7.53 -0.80
C PHE A 36 -10.61 6.78 -2.09
N TRP A 37 -9.44 6.17 -2.14
CA TRP A 37 -9.12 5.23 -3.20
C TRP A 37 -8.55 3.95 -2.58
N MET A 38 -8.70 2.85 -3.31
CA MET A 38 -8.19 1.55 -2.91
C MET A 38 -7.24 1.06 -3.99
N GLY A 39 -6.06 0.64 -3.56
CA GLY A 39 -5.06 0.06 -4.43
C GLY A 39 -4.62 -1.30 -3.93
N MET A 40 -3.84 -1.95 -4.77
CA MET A 40 -3.20 -3.22 -4.45
C MET A 40 -1.74 -3.12 -4.85
N SER A 41 -0.85 -3.53 -3.96
CA SER A 41 0.59 -3.54 -4.20
C SER A 41 1.08 -4.98 -4.19
N HIS A 42 1.82 -5.35 -5.24
CA HIS A 42 2.54 -6.62 -5.27
C HIS A 42 4.03 -6.29 -5.08
N PHE A 43 4.58 -6.64 -3.91
CA PHE A 43 5.99 -6.41 -3.62
C PHE A 43 6.79 -7.66 -3.92
N LEU A 44 7.79 -7.53 -4.80
CA LEU A 44 8.76 -8.60 -5.02
C LEU A 44 9.71 -8.68 -3.81
N PRO A 45 10.47 -9.79 -3.67
CA PRO A 45 11.52 -9.82 -2.66
C PRO A 45 12.42 -8.59 -2.77
N GLN A 46 12.68 -7.93 -1.64
CA GLN A 46 13.41 -6.66 -1.54
C GLN A 46 12.68 -5.46 -2.16
N GLY A 47 11.42 -5.63 -2.51
CA GLY A 47 10.58 -4.52 -2.97
C GLY A 47 9.93 -3.79 -1.81
N GLY A 48 9.55 -2.55 -2.05
CA GLY A 48 8.92 -1.75 -1.00
C GLY A 48 8.70 -0.30 -1.38
N ALA A 49 8.74 0.56 -0.38
CA ALA A 49 8.61 2.01 -0.54
C ALA A 49 9.59 2.71 0.37
N GLU A 50 10.20 3.78 -0.14
CA GLU A 50 11.09 4.63 0.65
C GLU A 50 10.31 5.32 1.78
N TYR A 51 11.04 5.72 2.82
CA TYR A 51 10.44 6.44 3.93
C TYR A 51 9.77 7.73 3.42
N ASP A 52 8.51 7.90 3.78
CA ASP A 52 7.74 9.07 3.42
C ASP A 52 6.61 9.28 4.41
N ALA A 53 6.17 10.53 4.55
CA ALA A 53 5.05 10.93 5.38
C ALA A 53 4.12 11.79 4.54
N SER A 54 2.83 11.67 4.78
CA SER A 54 1.85 12.52 4.09
C SER A 54 0.77 12.96 5.08
N PRO A 55 0.01 14.02 4.77
CA PRO A 55 -1.09 14.44 5.64
C PRO A 55 -2.32 13.52 5.56
N LEU A 56 -2.27 12.47 4.75
CA LEU A 56 -3.41 11.58 4.53
C LEU A 56 -3.37 10.39 5.49
N GLU A 57 -4.55 9.82 5.74
CA GLU A 57 -4.68 8.58 6.50
C GLU A 57 -4.57 7.38 5.56
N LYS A 58 -4.04 6.27 6.06
CA LYS A 58 -3.87 5.06 5.26
C LYS A 58 -4.21 3.83 6.09
N ILE A 59 -4.73 2.83 5.42
CA ILE A 59 -4.88 1.49 5.97
C ILE A 59 -4.22 0.53 4.99
N TYR A 60 -3.37 -0.35 5.50
CA TYR A 60 -2.77 -1.44 4.73
C TYR A 60 -3.32 -2.76 5.25
N PHE A 61 -3.60 -3.69 4.35
CA PHE A 61 -4.11 -5.01 4.70
C PHE A 61 -3.38 -6.04 3.84
N VAL A 62 -2.62 -6.93 4.47
CA VAL A 62 -1.85 -7.95 3.76
C VAL A 62 -2.75 -9.12 3.40
N LEU A 63 -2.75 -9.50 2.13
CA LEU A 63 -3.50 -10.66 1.64
C LEU A 63 -2.63 -11.91 1.59
N GLU A 64 -1.38 -11.75 1.16
CA GLU A 64 -0.46 -12.87 0.93
C GLU A 64 0.96 -12.41 1.17
N GLY A 65 1.80 -13.31 1.69
CA GLY A 65 3.19 -13.00 1.97
C GLY A 65 3.34 -12.19 3.25
N GLU A 66 4.45 -11.46 3.34
CA GLU A 66 4.79 -10.71 4.54
C GLU A 66 5.45 -9.40 4.15
N VAL A 67 5.04 -8.31 4.79
CA VAL A 67 5.70 -7.01 4.62
C VAL A 67 6.10 -6.47 5.99
N THR A 68 7.19 -5.72 6.02
CA THR A 68 7.66 -5.04 7.21
C THR A 68 7.48 -3.54 7.04
N ILE A 69 6.83 -2.91 8.02
CA ILE A 69 6.66 -1.47 8.09
C ILE A 69 7.75 -0.91 9.01
N GLN A 70 8.45 0.10 8.52
CA GLN A 70 9.53 0.76 9.25
C GLN A 70 9.09 2.19 9.60
N PRO A 71 8.64 2.42 10.84
CA PRO A 71 8.10 3.73 11.22
C PRO A 71 9.15 4.84 11.36
N GLY A 72 10.42 4.48 11.33
CA GLY A 72 11.52 5.44 11.39
C GLY A 72 12.47 5.22 12.55
N PRO A 73 13.49 6.08 12.67
CA PRO A 73 14.53 5.90 13.69
C PRO A 73 13.95 5.84 15.11
N GLY A 74 14.46 4.91 15.91
CA GLY A 74 14.05 4.76 17.31
C GLY A 74 12.71 4.08 17.53
N LYS A 75 12.03 3.65 16.47
CA LYS A 75 10.75 2.95 16.56
C LYS A 75 10.91 1.52 16.06
N GLU A 76 10.17 0.61 16.69
CA GLU A 76 10.22 -0.80 16.31
C GLU A 76 9.57 -1.02 14.95
N GLU A 77 10.18 -1.91 14.18
CA GLU A 77 9.57 -2.40 12.94
C GLU A 77 8.32 -3.21 13.25
N ILE A 78 7.34 -3.15 12.35
CA ILE A 78 6.08 -3.87 12.48
C ILE A 78 5.96 -4.79 11.28
N THR A 79 5.90 -6.10 11.53
CA THR A 79 5.77 -7.10 10.46
C THR A 79 4.32 -7.53 10.35
N LEU A 80 3.80 -7.48 9.11
CA LEU A 80 2.44 -7.87 8.79
C LEU A 80 2.46 -9.15 7.96
N GLY A 81 1.76 -10.18 8.44
CA GLY A 81 1.50 -11.40 7.69
C GLY A 81 0.09 -11.38 7.09
N PRO A 82 -0.34 -12.49 6.45
CA PRO A 82 -1.67 -12.55 5.84
C PRO A 82 -2.78 -12.24 6.84
N TRP A 83 -3.71 -11.39 6.43
CA TRP A 83 -4.87 -10.92 7.18
C TRP A 83 -4.55 -9.94 8.31
N ASP A 84 -3.30 -9.57 8.47
CA ASP A 84 -2.92 -8.46 9.35
C ASP A 84 -3.16 -7.13 8.65
N SER A 85 -3.47 -6.11 9.44
CA SER A 85 -3.66 -4.75 8.93
C SER A 85 -3.02 -3.73 9.86
N ILE A 86 -2.78 -2.54 9.31
CA ILE A 86 -2.21 -1.44 10.07
C ILE A 86 -2.89 -0.13 9.65
N TYR A 87 -3.15 0.72 10.63
CA TYR A 87 -3.59 2.09 10.40
C TYR A 87 -2.40 3.02 10.54
N ILE A 88 -2.23 3.93 9.58
CA ILE A 88 -1.21 4.97 9.60
C ILE A 88 -1.91 6.31 9.54
N GLY A 89 -1.73 7.11 10.60
CA GLY A 89 -2.38 8.40 10.73
C GLY A 89 -1.74 9.51 9.90
N PRO A 90 -2.37 10.69 9.89
CA PRO A 90 -1.80 11.84 9.19
C PRO A 90 -0.40 12.17 9.73
N ASN A 91 0.50 12.45 8.82
CA ASN A 91 1.88 12.86 9.13
C ASN A 91 2.74 11.80 9.81
N GLU A 92 2.25 10.57 9.95
CA GLU A 92 3.09 9.45 10.37
C GLU A 92 3.90 8.96 9.17
N GLY A 93 5.22 8.90 9.34
CA GLY A 93 6.10 8.41 8.30
C GLY A 93 6.28 6.92 8.34
N ARG A 94 6.58 6.34 7.19
CA ARG A 94 6.85 4.89 7.09
C ARG A 94 7.70 4.58 5.88
N ALA A 95 8.54 3.56 5.99
CA ALA A 95 9.06 2.82 4.85
C ALA A 95 8.43 1.44 4.85
N ILE A 96 8.44 0.78 3.70
CA ILE A 96 7.90 -0.58 3.53
C ILE A 96 8.99 -1.42 2.89
N ILE A 97 9.13 -2.66 3.36
CA ILE A 97 10.09 -3.60 2.75
C ILE A 97 9.57 -5.02 2.84
N ASN A 98 9.65 -5.74 1.74
CA ASN A 98 9.46 -7.19 1.71
C ASN A 98 10.84 -7.84 1.94
N LYS A 99 11.11 -8.28 3.16
CA LYS A 99 12.39 -8.91 3.53
C LYS A 99 12.44 -10.38 3.17
N THR A 100 11.32 -10.95 2.70
CA THR A 100 11.24 -12.39 2.44
C THR A 100 11.74 -12.72 1.03
N ASN A 101 11.79 -14.00 0.71
CA ASN A 101 12.15 -14.47 -0.62
C ASN A 101 10.94 -14.82 -1.49
N ARG A 102 9.74 -14.32 -1.12
CA ARG A 102 8.48 -14.57 -1.83
C ARG A 102 7.75 -13.25 -2.06
N PRO A 103 6.96 -13.16 -3.14
CA PRO A 103 6.14 -11.97 -3.35
C PRO A 103 5.11 -11.78 -2.24
N ALA A 104 4.75 -10.52 -1.98
CA ALA A 104 3.71 -10.17 -1.03
C ALA A 104 2.66 -9.29 -1.71
N THR A 105 1.40 -9.48 -1.32
CA THR A 105 0.28 -8.70 -1.86
C THR A 105 -0.42 -7.97 -0.72
N MET A 106 -0.62 -6.67 -0.89
CA MET A 106 -1.17 -5.81 0.15
C MET A 106 -2.21 -4.87 -0.45
N LEU A 107 -3.37 -4.76 0.20
CA LEU A 107 -4.35 -3.74 -0.13
C LEU A 107 -4.00 -2.44 0.57
N VAL A 108 -4.31 -1.33 -0.09
CA VAL A 108 -4.04 0.01 0.40
C VAL A 108 -5.31 0.83 0.26
N VAL A 109 -5.74 1.48 1.34
CA VAL A 109 -6.84 2.44 1.31
C VAL A 109 -6.30 3.77 1.81
N ILE A 110 -6.48 4.82 1.00
CA ILE A 110 -6.00 6.16 1.35
C ILE A 110 -7.13 7.14 1.06
N ASN A 111 -7.36 8.08 1.99
CA ASN A 111 -8.36 9.11 1.77
C ASN A 111 -7.83 10.17 0.79
N TYR A 112 -8.74 10.84 0.11
CA TYR A 112 -8.40 12.06 -0.60
C TYR A 112 -8.41 13.25 0.36
N PRO A 113 -7.59 14.27 0.11
CA PRO A 113 -7.65 15.49 0.91
C PRO A 113 -8.99 16.20 0.72
N ASP A 114 -9.44 16.85 1.77
CA ASP A 114 -10.68 17.64 1.74
C ASP A 114 -10.55 18.90 0.87
#